data_a2f169d5a457c5f50a944b0b0e4e5fb7
#
_entry.id   a2f169d5a457c5f50a944b0b0e4e5fb7
#
_cell.length_a   1.000
_cell.length_b   1.000
_cell.length_c   1.000
_cell.angle_alpha   90.00
_cell.angle_beta   90.00
_cell.angle_gamma   90.00
#
_symmetry.space_group_name_H-M   'P 1'
#
loop_
_entity.id
_entity.type
_entity.pdbx_description
1 polymer ?
#
loop_
_entity_poly.entity_id
_entity_poly.type
_entity_poly.pdbx_seq_one_letter_code
_entity_poly.pdbx_strand_id
1 'polypeptide(L)'
;FINELQSKEVHETISKMINRDLSNSYVRVEVICDREGFWLKPHCDIKEKLMSGLIFVNNTNESEELGTDFYNDKLEKVKTVPYKNNYGYMFTSGPNTWHGMEKKTIVKERRCIQVNYVTFPTDWKVE
;
A
#
# COMPACT_ATOMS: atom_id res chain seq x y z
N PHE A 1 14.61 2.18 -9.09
CA PHE A 1 13.26 1.84 -8.61
C PHE A 1 12.31 3.04 -8.65
N ILE A 2 12.66 4.13 -7.95
CA ILE A 2 11.82 5.33 -7.91
C ILE A 2 11.72 5.98 -9.30
N ASN A 3 12.81 6.05 -10.04
CA ASN A 3 12.82 6.62 -11.39
C ASN A 3 11.90 5.86 -12.34
N GLU A 4 11.92 4.54 -12.27
CA GLU A 4 11.04 3.68 -13.08
C GLU A 4 9.57 3.90 -12.71
N LEU A 5 9.26 3.98 -11.41
CA LEU A 5 7.91 4.23 -10.94
C LEU A 5 7.40 5.61 -11.36
N GLN A 6 8.28 6.60 -11.51
CA GLN A 6 7.92 7.94 -11.96
C GLN A 6 7.91 8.07 -13.49
N SER A 7 8.30 7.04 -14.22
CA SER A 7 8.33 7.06 -15.66
C SER A 7 6.93 7.12 -16.28
N LYS A 8 6.83 7.71 -17.45
CA LYS A 8 5.57 7.78 -18.21
C LYS A 8 5.02 6.37 -18.50
N GLU A 9 5.89 5.45 -18.88
CA GLU A 9 5.52 4.07 -19.20
C GLU A 9 4.85 3.37 -18.03
N VAL A 10 5.43 3.48 -16.83
CA VAL A 10 4.87 2.86 -15.63
C VAL A 10 3.56 3.56 -15.22
N HIS A 11 3.49 4.90 -15.30
CA HIS A 11 2.25 5.63 -15.03
C HIS A 11 1.12 5.15 -15.93
N GLU A 12 1.38 4.99 -17.22
CA GLU A 12 0.38 4.52 -18.18
C GLU A 12 -0.05 3.08 -17.88
N THR A 13 0.90 2.21 -17.55
CA THR A 13 0.61 0.81 -17.24
C THR A 13 -0.26 0.69 -15.99
N ILE A 14 0.11 1.36 -14.91
CA ILE A 14 -0.67 1.30 -13.66
C ILE A 14 -2.02 1.99 -13.83
N SER A 15 -2.07 3.12 -14.56
CA SER A 15 -3.34 3.81 -14.84
C SER A 15 -4.36 2.90 -15.49
N LYS A 16 -3.93 2.06 -16.43
CA LYS A 16 -4.80 1.06 -17.07
C LYS A 16 -5.25 -0.01 -16.10
N MET A 17 -4.35 -0.49 -15.25
CA MET A 17 -4.65 -1.56 -14.30
C MET A 17 -5.68 -1.15 -13.26
N ILE A 18 -5.63 0.10 -12.78
CA ILE A 18 -6.53 0.60 -11.75
C ILE A 18 -7.66 1.48 -12.29
N ASN A 19 -7.70 1.68 -13.61
CA ASN A 19 -8.67 2.54 -14.30
C ASN A 19 -8.71 3.95 -13.72
N ARG A 20 -7.55 4.54 -13.51
CA ARG A 20 -7.40 5.92 -13.02
C ARG A 20 -6.17 6.56 -13.63
N ASP A 21 -6.30 7.80 -14.12
CA ASP A 21 -5.20 8.53 -14.74
C ASP A 21 -4.17 8.98 -13.70
N LEU A 22 -2.92 8.54 -13.86
CA LEU A 22 -1.80 8.90 -13.01
C LEU A 22 -0.80 9.85 -13.69
N SER A 23 -1.13 10.38 -14.88
CA SER A 23 -0.17 11.09 -15.72
C SER A 23 0.48 12.31 -15.09
N ASN A 24 -0.21 13.00 -14.19
CA ASN A 24 0.30 14.18 -13.50
C ASN A 24 0.51 13.95 -12.02
N SER A 25 0.81 12.71 -11.65
CA SER A 25 1.02 12.34 -10.24
C SER A 25 2.50 12.21 -9.91
N TYR A 26 2.77 12.18 -8.63
CA TYR A 26 4.12 12.04 -8.08
C TYR A 26 4.18 10.76 -7.25
N VAL A 27 5.23 9.97 -7.44
CA VAL A 27 5.42 8.76 -6.65
C VAL A 27 5.95 9.08 -5.26
N ARG A 28 5.43 8.37 -4.26
CA ARG A 28 5.93 8.39 -2.89
C ARG A 28 6.22 6.96 -2.48
N VAL A 29 7.45 6.72 -2.01
CA VAL A 29 7.90 5.40 -1.58
C VAL A 29 8.36 5.48 -0.14
N GLU A 30 7.88 4.56 0.70
CA GLU A 30 8.30 4.46 2.10
C GLU A 30 8.63 3.01 2.43
N VAL A 31 9.70 2.81 3.18
CA VAL A 31 10.02 1.51 3.78
C VAL A 31 9.43 1.49 5.18
N ILE A 32 8.60 0.50 5.45
CA ILE A 32 7.87 0.36 6.71
C ILE A 32 8.36 -0.86 7.45
N CYS A 33 8.56 -0.71 8.76
CA CYS A 33 8.93 -1.80 9.65
C CYS A 33 8.04 -1.74 10.89
N ASP A 34 7.08 -2.63 10.98
CA ASP A 34 6.16 -2.71 12.11
C ASP A 34 6.59 -3.81 13.06
N ARG A 35 6.47 -3.56 14.36
CA ARG A 35 6.86 -4.49 15.41
C ARG A 35 5.67 -4.83 16.32
N GLU A 36 5.88 -5.75 17.25
CA GLU A 36 4.86 -6.19 18.19
C GLU A 36 4.12 -5.01 18.81
N GLY A 37 2.80 -5.10 18.83
CA GLY A 37 1.92 -4.05 19.32
C GLY A 37 1.36 -3.12 18.24
N PHE A 38 1.89 -3.18 17.02
CA PHE A 38 1.38 -2.36 15.91
C PHE A 38 -0.04 -2.79 15.52
N TRP A 39 -0.88 -1.80 15.28
CA TRP A 39 -2.19 -1.98 14.68
C TRP A 39 -2.58 -0.69 13.96
N LEU A 40 -3.50 -0.81 13.03
CA LEU A 40 -3.99 0.33 12.26
C LEU A 40 -5.50 0.20 12.13
N LYS A 41 -6.23 1.19 12.65
CA LYS A 41 -7.70 1.16 12.56
C LYS A 41 -8.17 1.26 11.11
N PRO A 42 -9.35 0.71 10.78
CA PRO A 42 -9.92 0.87 9.45
C PRO A 42 -10.04 2.34 9.07
N HIS A 43 -9.56 2.67 7.88
CA HIS A 43 -9.58 4.03 7.34
C HIS A 43 -9.56 3.98 5.82
N CYS A 44 -9.95 5.07 5.20
CA CYS A 44 -9.71 5.32 3.78
C CYS A 44 -8.58 6.33 3.65
N ASP A 45 -7.80 6.21 2.60
CA ASP A 45 -6.76 7.18 2.32
C ASP A 45 -7.35 8.51 1.87
N ILE A 46 -6.58 9.58 2.00
CA ILE A 46 -6.99 10.90 1.53
C ILE A 46 -7.15 10.89 0.00
N LYS A 47 -8.02 11.77 -0.51
CA LYS A 47 -8.33 11.82 -1.95
C LYS A 47 -7.12 12.18 -2.82
N GLU A 48 -6.11 12.83 -2.26
CA GLU A 48 -4.87 13.21 -2.94
C GLU A 48 -3.99 11.99 -3.23
N LYS A 49 -4.21 10.85 -2.58
CA LYS A 49 -3.60 9.59 -2.95
C LYS A 49 -4.42 8.95 -4.06
N LEU A 50 -3.93 9.04 -5.28
CA LEU A 50 -4.62 8.46 -6.44
C LEU A 50 -4.51 6.95 -6.48
N MET A 51 -3.41 6.41 -5.98
CA MET A 51 -3.17 4.97 -5.86
C MET A 51 -2.41 4.68 -4.57
N SER A 52 -2.82 3.64 -3.86
CA SER A 52 -2.12 3.12 -2.70
C SER A 52 -1.72 1.68 -2.97
N GLY A 53 -0.49 1.33 -2.61
CA GLY A 53 0.01 -0.03 -2.76
C GLY A 53 1.04 -0.39 -1.72
N LEU A 54 1.12 -1.69 -1.44
CA LEU A 54 2.15 -2.26 -0.57
C LEU A 54 2.77 -3.47 -1.25
N ILE A 55 4.07 -3.60 -1.08
CA ILE A 55 4.82 -4.81 -1.42
C ILE A 55 5.35 -5.37 -0.11
N PHE A 56 4.97 -6.60 0.21
CA PHE A 56 5.39 -7.25 1.44
C PHE A 56 6.78 -7.86 1.30
N VAL A 57 7.57 -7.74 2.36
CA VAL A 57 8.91 -8.33 2.45
C VAL A 57 8.93 -9.27 3.65
N ASN A 58 8.48 -10.50 3.45
CA ASN A 58 8.43 -11.51 4.52
C ASN A 58 9.59 -12.48 4.36
N ASN A 59 10.77 -12.07 4.80
CA ASN A 59 11.98 -12.89 4.73
C ASN A 59 12.40 -13.46 6.11
N THR A 60 11.55 -13.30 7.12
CA THR A 60 11.79 -13.81 8.48
C THR A 60 10.75 -14.86 8.89
N ASN A 61 9.99 -15.35 7.94
CA ASN A 61 8.99 -16.40 8.14
C ASN A 61 7.90 -16.01 9.15
N GLU A 62 7.43 -14.78 9.09
CA GLU A 62 6.27 -14.34 9.87
C GLU A 62 4.97 -14.94 9.33
N SER A 63 3.93 -14.93 10.15
CA SER A 63 2.61 -15.42 9.76
C SER A 63 2.03 -14.65 8.57
N GLU A 64 1.40 -15.36 7.64
CA GLU A 64 0.73 -14.72 6.50
C GLU A 64 -0.47 -13.86 6.92
N GLU A 65 -1.01 -14.04 8.11
CA GLU A 65 -2.10 -13.19 8.61
C GLU A 65 -1.68 -11.74 8.89
N LEU A 66 -0.37 -11.44 8.87
CA LEU A 66 0.18 -10.10 9.07
C LEU A 66 0.08 -9.20 7.84
N GLY A 67 -0.73 -9.54 6.87
CA GLY A 67 -0.98 -8.71 5.70
C GLY A 67 -1.83 -7.48 6.02
N THR A 68 -2.56 -7.01 5.03
CA THR A 68 -3.47 -5.87 5.18
C THR A 68 -4.90 -6.37 5.21
N ASP A 69 -5.67 -5.88 6.18
CA ASP A 69 -7.09 -6.20 6.31
C ASP A 69 -7.92 -5.19 5.52
N PHE A 70 -8.88 -5.69 4.76
CA PHE A 70 -9.84 -4.87 4.01
C PHE A 70 -11.23 -5.06 4.58
N TYR A 71 -12.00 -3.96 4.63
CA TYR A 71 -13.29 -3.89 5.29
C TYR A 71 -14.36 -3.38 4.31
N ASN A 72 -15.61 -3.74 4.59
CA ASN A 72 -16.76 -3.17 3.88
C ASN A 72 -17.21 -1.84 4.54
N ASP A 73 -18.28 -1.23 4.04
CA ASP A 73 -18.77 0.05 4.58
C ASP A 73 -19.34 -0.05 5.99
N LYS A 74 -19.61 -1.25 6.47
CA LYS A 74 -20.02 -1.51 7.85
C LYS A 74 -18.83 -1.76 8.78
N LEU A 75 -17.61 -1.62 8.24
CA LEU A 75 -16.35 -1.89 8.95
C LEU A 75 -16.21 -3.34 9.40
N GLU A 76 -16.81 -4.25 8.66
CA GLU A 76 -16.62 -5.68 8.84
C GLU A 76 -15.45 -6.13 7.97
N LYS A 77 -14.54 -6.91 8.54
CA LYS A 77 -13.40 -7.43 7.78
C LYS A 77 -13.87 -8.46 6.77
N VAL A 78 -13.59 -8.20 5.49
CA VAL A 78 -14.01 -9.08 4.39
C VAL A 78 -12.85 -9.85 3.78
N LYS A 79 -11.61 -9.38 3.96
CA LYS A 79 -10.44 -10.02 3.35
C LYS A 79 -9.18 -9.56 4.06
N THR A 80 -8.19 -10.46 4.14
CA THR A 80 -6.81 -10.11 4.47
C THR A 80 -5.95 -10.49 3.28
N VAL A 81 -5.23 -9.51 2.71
CA VAL A 81 -4.22 -9.80 1.70
C VAL A 81 -3.02 -10.40 2.44
N PRO A 82 -2.59 -11.63 2.10
CA PRO A 82 -1.62 -12.34 2.92
C PRO A 82 -0.22 -11.72 2.90
N TYR A 83 0.45 -11.77 4.03
CA TYR A 83 1.83 -11.29 4.17
C TYR A 83 2.80 -12.33 3.61
N LYS A 84 2.93 -12.36 2.29
CA LYS A 84 3.85 -13.24 1.57
C LYS A 84 5.01 -12.44 1.01
N ASN A 85 6.19 -13.02 0.99
CA ASN A 85 7.35 -12.35 0.44
C ASN A 85 7.16 -12.02 -1.05
N ASN A 86 7.51 -10.80 -1.43
CA ASN A 86 7.41 -10.31 -2.82
C ASN A 86 5.97 -10.37 -3.38
N TYR A 87 5.00 -10.20 -2.52
CA TYR A 87 3.58 -10.18 -2.85
C TYR A 87 2.99 -8.87 -2.35
N GLY A 88 1.93 -8.42 -2.96
CA GLY A 88 1.35 -7.15 -2.53
C GLY A 88 0.02 -6.86 -3.19
N TYR A 89 -0.37 -5.60 -3.11
CA TYR A 89 -1.62 -5.12 -3.68
C TYR A 89 -1.48 -3.65 -4.09
N MET A 90 -2.39 -3.21 -4.93
CA MET A 90 -2.60 -1.79 -5.21
C MET A 90 -4.08 -1.55 -5.44
N PHE A 91 -4.52 -0.36 -5.11
CA PHE A 91 -5.90 0.06 -5.36
C PHE A 91 -5.97 1.56 -5.59
N THR A 92 -7.03 1.99 -6.29
CA THR A 92 -7.35 3.41 -6.40
C THR A 92 -8.11 3.83 -5.15
N SER A 93 -7.68 4.92 -4.52
CA SER A 93 -8.31 5.42 -3.29
C SER A 93 -9.70 5.97 -3.58
N GLY A 94 -10.63 5.70 -2.67
CA GLY A 94 -12.00 6.16 -2.77
C GLY A 94 -12.68 6.16 -1.40
N PRO A 95 -13.96 6.58 -1.34
CA PRO A 95 -14.67 6.67 -0.06
C PRO A 95 -14.98 5.31 0.57
N ASN A 96 -14.83 4.22 -0.19
CA ASN A 96 -15.20 2.88 0.26
C ASN A 96 -13.99 1.95 0.39
N THR A 97 -12.77 2.47 0.23
CA THR A 97 -11.56 1.64 0.27
C THR A 97 -11.03 1.51 1.70
N TRP A 98 -11.88 0.99 2.59
CA TRP A 98 -11.56 0.79 3.99
C TRP A 98 -10.50 -0.30 4.16
N HIS A 99 -9.41 0.03 4.82
CA HIS A 99 -8.32 -0.91 5.09
C HIS A 99 -7.61 -0.56 6.38
N GLY A 100 -6.87 -1.52 6.90
CA GLY A 100 -6.12 -1.36 8.13
C GLY A 100 -5.43 -2.66 8.51
N MET A 101 -5.16 -2.83 9.77
CA MET A 101 -4.56 -4.04 10.31
C MET A 101 -5.01 -4.22 11.75
N GLU A 102 -5.70 -5.29 12.02
CA GLU A 102 -6.03 -5.68 13.38
C GLU A 102 -4.73 -5.99 14.14
N LYS A 103 -4.77 -5.82 15.45
CA LYS A 103 -3.62 -6.19 16.29
C LYS A 103 -3.41 -7.69 16.23
N LYS A 104 -2.20 -8.10 15.81
CA LYS A 104 -1.82 -9.52 15.67
C LYS A 104 -0.42 -9.69 16.24
N THR A 105 -0.02 -10.95 16.48
CA THR A 105 1.31 -11.24 17.00
C THR A 105 2.36 -11.07 15.89
N ILE A 106 3.29 -10.16 16.09
CA ILE A 106 4.46 -9.98 15.22
C ILE A 106 5.66 -10.50 16.01
N VAL A 107 6.31 -11.57 15.54
CA VAL A 107 7.42 -12.20 16.27
C VAL A 107 8.68 -11.35 16.19
N LYS A 108 9.08 -10.95 14.99
CA LYS A 108 10.25 -10.07 14.77
C LYS A 108 9.82 -8.73 14.23
N GLU A 109 9.37 -8.71 12.98
CA GLU A 109 8.92 -7.48 12.33
C GLU A 109 8.16 -7.78 11.05
N ARG A 110 7.25 -6.87 10.72
CA ARG A 110 6.50 -6.87 9.47
C ARG A 110 7.09 -5.77 8.59
N ARG A 111 7.66 -6.15 7.44
CA ARG A 111 8.32 -5.22 6.53
C ARG A 111 7.50 -5.04 5.27
N CYS A 112 7.36 -3.79 4.86
CA CYS A 112 6.64 -3.45 3.63
C CYS A 112 7.34 -2.31 2.89
N ILE A 113 7.15 -2.28 1.58
CA ILE A 113 7.47 -1.11 0.77
C ILE A 113 6.13 -0.52 0.35
N GLN A 114 5.87 0.70 0.79
CA GLN A 114 4.65 1.42 0.41
C GLN A 114 4.93 2.25 -0.82
N VAL A 115 4.05 2.14 -1.82
CA VAL A 115 4.13 2.91 -3.05
C VAL A 115 2.80 3.63 -3.24
N ASN A 116 2.84 4.95 -3.30
CA ASN A 116 1.66 5.78 -3.55
C ASN A 116 1.91 6.72 -4.72
N TYR A 117 0.87 7.00 -5.48
CA TYR A 117 0.86 8.09 -6.44
C TYR A 117 -0.05 9.19 -5.90
N VAL A 118 0.51 10.40 -5.77
CA VAL A 118 -0.17 11.52 -5.11
C VAL A 118 -0.22 12.74 -6.02
N THR A 119 -1.13 13.67 -5.73
CA THR A 119 -1.34 14.87 -6.55
C THR A 119 -0.40 16.02 -6.22
N PHE A 120 0.38 15.90 -5.17
CA PHE A 120 1.30 16.96 -4.72
C PHE A 120 2.76 16.52 -4.89
N PRO A 121 3.70 17.48 -5.08
CA PRO A 121 5.12 17.15 -5.19
C PRO A 121 5.65 16.45 -3.95
N THR A 122 6.51 15.45 -4.16
CA THR A 122 7.13 14.67 -3.09
C THR A 122 8.61 15.06 -2.96
N ASP A 123 9.22 14.66 -1.85
CA ASP A 123 10.65 14.91 -1.60
C ASP A 123 11.55 13.93 -2.36
N TRP A 124 10.98 12.93 -3.01
CA TRP A 124 11.75 11.96 -3.79
C TRP A 124 12.29 12.61 -5.06
N LYS A 125 13.60 12.49 -5.25
CA LYS A 125 14.26 13.00 -6.44
C LYS A 125 14.29 11.92 -7.51
N VAL A 126 13.93 12.32 -8.73
CA VAL A 126 14.05 11.48 -9.93
C VAL A 126 15.34 11.87 -10.61
N GLU A 127 16.27 10.94 -10.74
CA GLU A 127 17.55 11.15 -11.40
C GLU A 127 17.50 10.84 -12.89
#